data_5178903be149166b6e0708938a93d5d8
#
_entry.id   5178903be149166b6e0708938a93d5d8
#
_cell.length_a   1.000
_cell.length_b   1.000
_cell.length_c   1.000
_cell.angle_alpha   90.00
_cell.angle_beta   90.00
_cell.angle_gamma   90.00
#
_symmetry.space_group_name_H-M   'P 1'
#
loop_
_entity.id
_entity.type
_entity.pdbx_description
1 polymer ?
#
loop_
_entity_poly.entity_id
_entity_poly.type
_entity_poly.pdbx_seq_one_letter_code
_entity_poly.pdbx_strand_id
1 'polypeptide(L)'
;MIRSELIQKIAEENPHLYQRDVERIVNTIFDRIIEAMASGNRVELRGFGAFSIKRRDGRVGRNPRTGEAVEVDEKHVPFFKTGKLLRDRLNGREGTGESADEPEYMDEEG
;
A
#
# COMPACT_ATOMS: atom_id res chain seq x y z
N MET A 1 9.93 -0.80 -10.84
CA MET A 1 9.94 0.67 -11.00
C MET A 1 10.19 1.30 -9.66
N ILE A 2 11.17 2.19 -9.59
CA ILE A 2 11.44 2.89 -8.36
C ILE A 2 10.91 4.30 -8.47
N ARG A 3 10.90 5.03 -7.36
CA ARG A 3 10.26 6.33 -7.32
C ARG A 3 10.85 7.31 -8.35
N SER A 4 12.16 7.30 -8.52
CA SER A 4 12.78 8.22 -9.47
C SER A 4 12.36 7.92 -10.90
N GLU A 5 12.13 6.66 -11.21
CA GLU A 5 11.65 6.29 -12.54
C GLU A 5 10.22 6.74 -12.75
N LEU A 6 9.40 6.64 -11.71
CA LEU A 6 8.04 7.11 -11.79
C LEU A 6 8.01 8.62 -12.04
N ILE A 7 8.84 9.36 -11.31
CA ILE A 7 8.91 10.81 -11.47
C ILE A 7 9.34 11.13 -12.90
N GLN A 8 10.32 10.42 -13.43
CA GLN A 8 10.80 10.68 -14.76
C GLN A 8 9.71 10.41 -15.80
N LYS A 9 8.98 9.32 -15.63
CA LYS A 9 7.94 9.01 -16.56
C LYS A 9 6.85 10.06 -16.57
N ILE A 10 6.45 10.54 -15.42
CA ILE A 10 5.42 11.56 -15.33
C ILE A 10 5.94 12.86 -15.93
N ALA A 11 7.21 13.19 -15.70
CA ALA A 11 7.79 14.41 -16.24
C ALA A 11 7.82 14.34 -17.77
N GLU A 12 8.11 13.19 -18.33
CA GLU A 12 8.12 13.04 -19.78
C GLU A 12 6.73 13.22 -20.38
N GLU A 13 5.72 12.82 -19.66
CA GLU A 13 4.35 12.96 -20.13
C GLU A 13 3.79 14.35 -19.90
N ASN A 14 4.50 15.19 -19.16
CA ASN A 14 4.06 16.53 -18.85
C ASN A 14 5.21 17.51 -19.09
N PRO A 15 5.63 17.64 -20.35
CA PRO A 15 6.83 18.43 -20.64
C PRO A 15 6.70 19.92 -20.32
N HIS A 16 5.49 20.39 -20.05
CA HIS A 16 5.31 21.78 -19.68
C HIS A 16 5.61 22.01 -18.21
N LEU A 17 5.91 20.97 -17.45
CA LEU A 17 6.26 21.14 -16.04
C LEU A 17 7.75 20.91 -15.85
N TYR A 18 8.32 21.60 -14.87
CA TYR A 18 9.70 21.35 -14.52
C TYR A 18 9.79 20.03 -13.77
N GLN A 19 10.87 19.32 -13.98
CA GLN A 19 11.01 18.04 -13.31
C GLN A 19 11.01 18.17 -11.79
N ARG A 20 11.58 19.25 -11.26
CA ARG A 20 11.59 19.40 -9.82
C ARG A 20 10.19 19.60 -9.26
N ASP A 21 9.27 20.16 -10.06
CA ASP A 21 7.91 20.34 -9.61
C ASP A 21 7.17 19.01 -9.65
N VAL A 22 7.44 18.19 -10.65
CA VAL A 22 6.87 16.84 -10.72
C VAL A 22 7.36 16.04 -9.53
N GLU A 23 8.64 16.14 -9.21
CA GLU A 23 9.18 15.41 -8.07
C GLU A 23 8.50 15.85 -6.78
N ARG A 24 8.28 17.15 -6.62
CA ARG A 24 7.63 17.64 -5.42
C ARG A 24 6.20 17.13 -5.32
N ILE A 25 5.47 17.12 -6.44
CA ILE A 25 4.10 16.65 -6.43
C ILE A 25 4.05 15.16 -6.07
N VAL A 26 4.90 14.35 -6.67
CA VAL A 26 4.91 12.92 -6.39
C VAL A 26 5.25 12.67 -4.93
N ASN A 27 6.27 13.35 -4.43
CA ASN A 27 6.65 13.16 -3.04
C ASN A 27 5.54 13.62 -2.09
N THR A 28 4.84 14.70 -2.46
CA THR A 28 3.74 15.17 -1.64
C THR A 28 2.62 14.15 -1.56
N ILE A 29 2.32 13.48 -2.67
CA ILE A 29 1.28 12.47 -2.68
C ILE A 29 1.64 11.34 -1.71
N PHE A 30 2.87 10.84 -1.78
CA PHE A 30 3.27 9.76 -0.90
C PHE A 30 3.31 10.22 0.56
N ASP A 31 3.76 11.44 0.80
CA ASP A 31 3.80 11.95 2.17
C ASP A 31 2.40 12.08 2.75
N ARG A 32 1.43 12.48 1.91
CA ARG A 32 0.07 12.58 2.40
C ARG A 32 -0.50 11.22 2.75
N ILE A 33 -0.18 10.20 1.96
CA ILE A 33 -0.63 8.86 2.25
C ILE A 33 0.00 8.37 3.56
N ILE A 34 1.29 8.61 3.72
CA ILE A 34 1.99 8.18 4.93
C ILE A 34 1.40 8.89 6.15
N GLU A 35 1.16 10.19 6.05
CA GLU A 35 0.64 10.93 7.18
C GLU A 35 -0.76 10.46 7.57
N ALA A 36 -1.60 10.19 6.59
CA ALA A 36 -2.94 9.72 6.88
C ALA A 36 -2.89 8.37 7.59
N MET A 37 -2.03 7.49 7.12
CA MET A 37 -1.93 6.19 7.74
C MET A 37 -1.29 6.27 9.12
N ALA A 38 -0.31 7.15 9.28
CA ALA A 38 0.32 7.31 10.59
C ALA A 38 -0.68 7.81 11.62
N SER A 39 -1.72 8.54 11.16
CA SER A 39 -2.76 9.01 12.05
C SER A 39 -3.88 7.99 12.24
N GLY A 40 -3.71 6.81 11.70
CA GLY A 40 -4.71 5.75 11.86
C GLY A 40 -5.82 5.75 10.83
N ASN A 41 -5.70 6.56 9.79
CA ASN A 41 -6.76 6.65 8.80
C ASN A 41 -6.53 5.73 7.61
N ARG A 42 -7.62 5.31 7.02
CA ARG A 42 -7.54 4.52 5.83
C ARG A 42 -7.47 5.44 4.62
N VAL A 43 -6.73 5.06 3.60
CA VAL A 43 -6.61 5.84 2.38
C VAL A 43 -7.18 5.01 1.24
N GLU A 44 -8.27 5.47 0.67
CA GLU A 44 -8.91 4.74 -0.38
C GLU A 44 -8.77 5.49 -1.70
N LEU A 45 -8.14 4.86 -2.68
CA LEU A 45 -7.92 5.45 -3.99
C LEU A 45 -8.70 4.64 -4.99
N ARG A 46 -9.89 5.13 -5.34
CA ARG A 46 -10.78 4.40 -6.19
C ARG A 46 -10.10 3.96 -7.47
N GLY A 47 -10.26 2.75 -7.87
CA GLY A 47 -9.65 2.19 -9.06
C GLY A 47 -8.29 1.57 -8.82
N PHE A 48 -7.62 1.98 -7.77
CA PHE A 48 -6.29 1.47 -7.47
C PHE A 48 -6.35 0.53 -6.28
N GLY A 49 -6.78 1.00 -5.15
CA GLY A 49 -6.85 0.16 -3.97
C GLY A 49 -7.01 0.98 -2.72
N ALA A 50 -6.90 0.32 -1.61
CA ALA A 50 -7.06 0.97 -0.32
C ALA A 50 -5.93 0.54 0.60
N PHE A 51 -5.36 1.52 1.29
CA PHE A 51 -4.35 1.26 2.29
C PHE A 51 -5.02 1.35 3.65
N SER A 52 -4.78 0.39 4.49
CA SER A 52 -5.33 0.41 5.84
C SER A 52 -4.27 -0.08 6.79
N ILE A 53 -4.58 -0.02 8.06
CA ILE A 53 -3.63 -0.42 9.07
C ILE A 53 -4.21 -1.59 9.82
N LYS A 54 -3.40 -2.62 9.97
CA LYS A 54 -3.79 -3.76 10.76
C LYS A 54 -3.02 -3.70 12.04
N ARG A 55 -3.70 -3.93 13.14
CA ARG A 55 -3.05 -3.92 14.42
C ARG A 55 -2.80 -5.36 14.82
N ARG A 56 -1.61 -5.60 15.27
CA ARG A 56 -1.26 -6.91 15.78
C ARG A 56 -1.05 -6.76 17.26
N ASP A 57 -1.81 -7.48 18.05
CA ASP A 57 -1.71 -7.39 19.49
C ASP A 57 -0.39 -7.93 19.98
N GLY A 58 0.04 -7.41 21.09
CA GLY A 58 1.23 -7.95 21.74
C GLY A 58 0.99 -9.37 22.19
N ARG A 59 2.02 -10.13 22.28
CA ARG A 59 1.91 -11.51 22.68
C ARG A 59 3.20 -11.98 23.29
N VAL A 60 3.17 -13.14 23.87
CA VAL A 60 4.36 -13.74 24.44
C VAL A 60 4.83 -14.78 23.48
N GLY A 61 6.03 -14.59 22.93
CA GLY A 61 6.64 -15.58 22.06
C GLY A 61 7.70 -16.33 22.83
N ARG A 62 8.43 -17.18 22.13
CA ARG A 62 9.49 -17.90 22.74
C ARG A 62 10.74 -17.83 21.89
N ASN A 63 11.86 -17.67 22.54
CA ASN A 63 13.14 -17.67 21.88
C ASN A 63 13.43 -19.10 21.43
N PRO A 64 13.54 -19.38 20.17
CA PRO A 64 13.75 -20.76 19.71
C PRO A 64 15.08 -21.33 20.15
N ARG A 65 16.05 -20.49 20.57
CA ARG A 65 17.26 -21.03 20.99
C ARG A 65 17.24 -21.35 22.42
N THR A 66 16.69 -20.60 23.30
CA THR A 66 16.73 -20.83 24.73
C THR A 66 15.42 -21.29 25.29
N GLY A 67 14.33 -21.13 24.53
CA GLY A 67 13.00 -21.48 25.04
C GLY A 67 12.43 -20.44 25.97
N GLU A 68 13.15 -19.33 26.20
CA GLU A 68 12.68 -18.33 27.08
C GLU A 68 11.51 -17.54 26.56
N ALA A 69 10.59 -17.13 27.38
CA ALA A 69 9.46 -16.33 26.97
C ALA A 69 9.94 -14.92 26.66
N VAL A 70 9.47 -14.40 25.53
CA VAL A 70 9.84 -13.06 25.11
C VAL A 70 8.59 -12.31 24.82
N GLU A 71 8.48 -11.07 25.34
CA GLU A 71 7.32 -10.28 25.09
C GLU A 71 7.40 -9.62 23.74
N VAL A 72 6.40 -9.74 22.93
CA VAL A 72 6.34 -9.12 21.61
C VAL A 72 5.32 -8.00 21.70
N ASP A 73 5.76 -6.78 21.43
CA ASP A 73 4.89 -5.63 21.55
C ASP A 73 3.85 -5.56 20.46
N GLU A 74 2.79 -4.82 20.72
CA GLU A 74 1.78 -4.57 19.76
C GLU A 74 2.37 -3.81 18.59
N LYS A 75 1.92 -4.08 17.38
CA LYS A 75 2.44 -3.45 16.19
C LYS A 75 1.32 -3.00 15.28
N HIS A 76 1.60 -1.96 14.50
CA HIS A 76 0.69 -1.49 13.49
C HIS A 76 1.35 -1.74 12.14
N VAL A 77 0.69 -2.46 11.28
CA VAL A 77 1.26 -2.91 10.02
C VAL A 77 0.40 -2.42 8.87
N PRO A 78 1.03 -1.85 7.83
CA PRO A 78 0.24 -1.40 6.68
C PRO A 78 -0.28 -2.59 5.87
N PHE A 79 -1.43 -2.40 5.30
CA PHE A 79 -2.06 -3.44 4.50
C PHE A 79 -2.68 -2.79 3.28
N PHE A 80 -2.44 -3.36 2.12
CA PHE A 80 -2.97 -2.83 0.88
C PHE A 80 -3.88 -3.87 0.24
N LYS A 81 -5.07 -3.43 -0.16
CA LYS A 81 -5.98 -4.31 -0.88
C LYS A 81 -6.29 -3.65 -2.20
N THR A 82 -6.13 -4.37 -3.30
CA THR A 82 -6.34 -3.81 -4.61
C THR A 82 -7.80 -3.48 -4.85
N GLY A 83 -8.02 -2.44 -5.62
CA GLY A 83 -9.35 -2.13 -6.08
C GLY A 83 -9.70 -2.97 -7.29
N LYS A 84 -10.96 -2.84 -7.73
CA LYS A 84 -11.42 -3.66 -8.81
C LYS A 84 -10.72 -3.38 -10.12
N LEU A 85 -10.52 -2.14 -10.48
CA LEU A 85 -9.91 -1.84 -11.76
C LEU A 85 -8.49 -2.39 -11.85
N LEU A 86 -7.70 -2.21 -10.80
CA LEU A 86 -6.34 -2.72 -10.83
C LEU A 86 -6.36 -4.24 -10.92
N ARG A 87 -7.20 -4.87 -10.11
CA ARG A 87 -7.26 -6.32 -10.10
C ARG A 87 -7.69 -6.86 -11.47
N ASP A 88 -8.69 -6.22 -12.09
CA ASP A 88 -9.16 -6.68 -13.38
C ASP A 88 -8.09 -6.53 -14.44
N ARG A 89 -7.34 -5.45 -14.41
CA ARG A 89 -6.29 -5.27 -15.38
C ARG A 89 -5.19 -6.31 -15.23
N LEU A 90 -4.88 -6.65 -13.99
CA LEU A 90 -3.85 -7.67 -13.77
C LEU A 90 -4.31 -9.03 -14.29
N ASN A 91 -5.61 -9.25 -14.33
CA ASN A 91 -6.14 -10.51 -14.79
C ASN A 91 -6.70 -10.44 -16.20
N GLY A 92 -6.37 -9.37 -16.93
CA GLY A 92 -6.79 -9.26 -18.30
C GLY A 92 -8.25 -8.92 -18.50
N ARG A 93 -8.95 -8.51 -17.44
CA ARG A 93 -10.34 -8.22 -17.60
C ARG A 93 -10.66 -6.79 -17.79
N GLU A 94 -9.75 -5.96 -17.69
CA GLU A 94 -10.00 -4.63 -17.97
C GLU A 94 -11.31 -4.02 -17.65
N GLY A 95 -11.68 -3.88 -16.52
CA GLY A 95 -12.87 -3.18 -16.10
C GLY A 95 -14.15 -3.80 -16.43
N THR A 96 -14.16 -5.05 -16.69
CA THR A 96 -15.40 -5.66 -17.02
C THR A 96 -16.28 -5.74 -15.86
N GLY A 97 -15.87 -5.71 -14.81
CA GLY A 97 -16.72 -5.77 -13.76
C GLY A 97 -17.28 -6.95 -13.35
N GLU A 98 -16.82 -8.01 -13.55
CA GLU A 98 -17.45 -9.06 -13.15
C GLU A 98 -16.99 -9.57 -12.04
N SER A 99 -16.58 -9.91 -11.52
CA SER A 99 -16.06 -10.46 -10.49
C SER A 99 -16.31 -10.27 -9.34
N ALA A 100 -17.09 -10.21 -9.04
CA ALA A 100 -17.37 -9.99 -7.90
C ALA A 100 -16.77 -10.71 -6.94
N ASP A 101 -16.78 -11.71 -6.82
CA ASP A 101 -16.34 -12.34 -5.72
C ASP A 101 -15.04 -12.57 -5.68
N GLU A 102 -14.37 -11.96 -5.63
CA GLU A 102 -13.15 -12.23 -5.52
C GLU A 102 -12.75 -12.63 -4.34
N PRO A 103 -11.99 -13.30 -4.17
CA PRO A 103 -11.57 -13.87 -3.02
C PRO A 103 -10.77 -12.94 -2.31
N GLU A 104 -10.53 -13.16 -1.33
CA GLU A 104 -9.89 -12.35 -0.60
C GLU A 104 -8.63 -12.65 -0.50
N TYR A 105 -7.94 -12.31 -0.48
CA TYR A 105 -6.68 -12.61 -0.44
C TYR A 105 -6.10 -12.46 0.65
N MET A 106 -5.53 -12.68 1.06
CA MET A 106 -4.97 -12.70 2.05
C MET A 106 -4.09 -12.24 2.45
N ASP A 107 -3.67 -12.23 3.05
CA ASP A 107 -2.97 -11.84 3.45
C ASP A 107 -2.22 -12.15 4.13
N GLU A 108 -1.78 -12.42 4.39
CA GLU A 108 -1.13 -12.78 4.93
C GLU A 108 -0.41 -12.55 5.48
N GLU A 109 -0.09 -12.36 5.91
CA GLU A 109 0.58 -12.20 6.42
C GLU A 109 1.00 -12.00 6.87
N GLY A 110 1.15 -11.87 6.91
CA GLY A 110 1.62 -11.83 7.36
C GLY A 110 1.99 -11.59 7.98
#